data_bbec07f16197109a273a8c2127c775a5
#
_entry.id   bbec07f16197109a273a8c2127c775a5
#
_cell.length_a   1.000
_cell.length_b   1.000
_cell.length_c   1.000
_cell.angle_alpha   90.00
_cell.angle_beta   90.00
_cell.angle_gamma   90.00
#
_symmetry.space_group_name_H-M   'P 1'
#
loop_
_entity.id
_entity.type
_entity.pdbx_description
1 polymer ?
#
loop_
_entity_poly.entity_id
_entity_poly.type
_entity_poly.pdbx_seq_one_letter_code
_entity_poly.pdbx_strand_id
1 'polypeptide(L)'
;MKAADVRSIMSSPVVTVLFNEPVKVAVSKMIEHQVGAVVVMSGGLPVGMITERDLLKIIAEGRDPNKILTSEVMSKPLVTVGPDAPVTQVIALMKEKAIRRIPIVKENKLTGIVTEKEIIRNLL
;
A
#
# COMPACT_ATOMS: atom_id res chain seq x y z
N MET A 1 -12.17 9.97 18.45
CA MET A 1 -12.52 9.35 17.15
C MET A 1 -13.74 8.47 17.32
N LYS A 2 -14.72 8.62 16.46
CA LYS A 2 -15.89 7.76 16.49
C LYS A 2 -15.51 6.34 16.10
N ALA A 3 -16.12 5.37 16.73
CA ALA A 3 -15.99 3.97 16.32
C ALA A 3 -16.63 3.83 14.94
N ALA A 4 -15.82 3.64 13.94
CA ALA A 4 -16.24 3.53 12.56
C ALA A 4 -15.46 2.41 11.87
N ASP A 5 -15.97 1.91 10.77
CA ASP A 5 -15.21 0.98 9.95
C ASP A 5 -14.30 1.74 8.98
N VAL A 6 -13.33 1.02 8.43
CA VAL A 6 -12.31 1.63 7.58
C VAL A 6 -12.87 2.15 6.26
N ARG A 7 -14.03 1.65 5.83
CA ARG A 7 -14.69 2.14 4.62
C ARG A 7 -14.93 3.63 4.67
N SER A 8 -15.23 4.16 5.87
CA SER A 8 -15.56 5.58 6.04
C SER A 8 -14.35 6.50 5.94
N ILE A 9 -13.13 5.97 6.10
CA ILE A 9 -11.91 6.80 6.09
C ILE A 9 -10.91 6.44 5.00
N MET A 10 -11.06 5.30 4.34
CA MET A 10 -10.12 4.85 3.31
C MET A 10 -10.07 5.81 2.12
N SER A 11 -8.92 5.88 1.46
CA SER A 11 -8.75 6.59 0.19
C SER A 11 -8.97 5.63 -0.96
N SER A 12 -9.59 6.11 -2.03
CA SER A 12 -9.76 5.37 -3.29
C SER A 12 -9.90 6.36 -4.45
N PRO A 13 -9.57 5.97 -5.69
CA PRO A 13 -8.97 4.68 -6.05
C PRO A 13 -7.53 4.55 -5.54
N VAL A 14 -7.05 3.31 -5.45
CA VAL A 14 -5.68 3.02 -5.02
C VAL A 14 -4.76 3.03 -6.23
N VAL A 15 -3.59 3.64 -6.08
CA VAL A 15 -2.57 3.62 -7.13
C VAL A 15 -1.91 2.24 -7.14
N THR A 16 -1.88 1.59 -8.29
CA THR A 16 -1.39 0.23 -8.44
C THR A 16 -0.34 0.11 -9.53
N VAL A 17 0.44 -0.97 -9.48
CA VAL A 17 1.40 -1.34 -10.50
C VAL A 17 1.31 -2.86 -10.70
N LEU A 18 1.61 -3.35 -11.89
CA LEU A 18 1.61 -4.79 -12.15
C LEU A 18 2.91 -5.43 -11.67
N PHE A 19 2.82 -6.67 -11.19
CA PHE A 19 3.96 -7.42 -10.64
C PHE A 19 5.10 -7.59 -11.66
N ASN A 20 4.78 -7.63 -12.93
CA ASN A 20 5.76 -7.84 -14.02
C ASN A 20 6.20 -6.55 -14.71
N GLU A 21 5.84 -5.39 -14.15
CA GLU A 21 6.34 -4.12 -14.65
C GLU A 21 7.68 -3.79 -13.97
N PRO A 22 8.58 -3.05 -14.65
CA PRO A 22 9.80 -2.58 -13.99
C PRO A 22 9.49 -1.65 -12.82
N VAL A 23 10.35 -1.65 -11.82
CA VAL A 23 10.21 -0.77 -10.65
C VAL A 23 10.08 0.70 -11.04
N LYS A 24 10.72 1.11 -12.15
CA LYS A 24 10.59 2.45 -12.70
C LYS A 24 9.14 2.89 -12.84
N VAL A 25 8.24 1.98 -13.24
CA VAL A 25 6.81 2.31 -13.38
C VAL A 25 6.21 2.68 -12.03
N ALA A 26 6.55 1.93 -10.98
CA ALA A 26 6.10 2.25 -9.63
C ALA A 26 6.60 3.63 -9.19
N VAL A 27 7.87 3.92 -9.45
CA VAL A 27 8.48 5.23 -9.13
C VAL A 27 7.72 6.36 -9.83
N SER A 28 7.46 6.21 -11.12
CA SER A 28 6.73 7.22 -11.91
C SER A 28 5.34 7.47 -11.36
N LYS A 29 4.63 6.42 -10.99
CA LYS A 29 3.29 6.53 -10.43
C LYS A 29 3.28 7.19 -9.05
N MET A 30 4.27 6.88 -8.22
CA MET A 30 4.40 7.50 -6.91
C MET A 30 4.63 9.01 -7.03
N ILE A 31 5.44 9.42 -7.98
CA ILE A 31 5.70 10.85 -8.24
C ILE A 31 4.47 11.52 -8.81
N GLU A 32 3.86 10.94 -9.84
CA GLU A 32 2.68 11.47 -10.50
C GLU A 32 1.51 11.68 -9.54
N HIS A 33 1.25 10.69 -8.70
CA HIS A 33 0.11 10.72 -7.79
C HIS A 33 0.46 11.24 -6.40
N GLN A 34 1.72 11.60 -6.16
CA GLN A 34 2.20 12.14 -4.87
C GLN A 34 1.85 11.20 -3.71
N VAL A 35 2.12 9.92 -3.89
CA VAL A 35 1.90 8.89 -2.86
C VAL A 35 3.21 8.22 -2.50
N GLY A 36 3.31 7.75 -1.25
CA GLY A 36 4.51 7.09 -0.73
C GLY A 36 4.54 5.58 -0.95
N ALA A 37 3.52 5.03 -1.60
CA ALA A 37 3.44 3.60 -1.86
C ALA A 37 2.46 3.31 -2.99
N VAL A 38 2.66 2.18 -3.65
CA VAL A 38 1.71 1.64 -4.63
C VAL A 38 1.46 0.17 -4.32
N VAL A 39 0.26 -0.30 -4.59
CA VAL A 39 -0.09 -1.71 -4.41
C VAL A 39 0.26 -2.48 -5.67
N VAL A 40 0.90 -3.64 -5.50
CA VAL A 40 1.30 -4.50 -6.61
C VAL A 40 0.20 -5.51 -6.88
N MET A 41 -0.20 -5.60 -8.14
CA MET A 41 -1.28 -6.48 -8.60
C MET A 41 -0.74 -7.60 -9.47
N SER A 42 -1.35 -8.78 -9.34
CA SER A 42 -1.08 -9.93 -10.21
C SER A 42 -2.38 -10.67 -10.44
N GLY A 43 -2.79 -10.81 -11.71
CA GLY A 43 -4.03 -11.52 -12.05
C GLY A 43 -5.26 -10.93 -11.38
N GLY A 44 -5.31 -9.62 -11.19
CA GLY A 44 -6.43 -8.95 -10.53
C GLY A 44 -6.39 -9.02 -9.00
N LEU A 45 -5.36 -9.63 -8.41
CA LEU A 45 -5.22 -9.77 -6.97
C LEU A 45 -4.09 -8.88 -6.43
N PRO A 46 -4.27 -8.21 -5.30
CA PRO A 46 -3.16 -7.50 -4.65
C PRO A 46 -2.19 -8.53 -4.03
N VAL A 47 -0.91 -8.42 -4.35
CA VAL A 47 0.10 -9.40 -3.94
C VAL A 47 1.25 -8.82 -3.14
N GLY A 48 1.41 -7.49 -3.13
CA GLY A 48 2.49 -6.85 -2.41
C GLY A 48 2.38 -5.34 -2.49
N MET A 49 3.42 -4.67 -2.04
CA MET A 49 3.47 -3.21 -2.03
C MET A 49 4.89 -2.74 -2.30
N ILE A 50 5.02 -1.65 -3.05
CA ILE A 50 6.28 -0.91 -3.19
C ILE A 50 6.13 0.36 -2.38
N THR A 51 7.05 0.59 -1.47
CA THR A 51 7.08 1.78 -0.62
C THR A 51 8.36 2.56 -0.86
N GLU A 52 8.41 3.77 -0.33
CA GLU A 52 9.63 4.59 -0.36
C GLU A 52 10.82 3.86 0.25
N ARG A 53 10.59 3.06 1.29
CA ARG A 53 11.65 2.25 1.92
C ARG A 53 12.23 1.23 0.95
N ASP A 54 11.38 0.58 0.16
CA ASP A 54 11.83 -0.38 -0.86
C ASP A 54 12.71 0.31 -1.90
N LEU A 55 12.34 1.53 -2.30
CA LEU A 55 13.12 2.31 -3.27
C LEU A 55 14.48 2.71 -2.70
N LEU A 56 14.54 3.09 -1.42
CA LEU A 56 15.80 3.42 -0.77
C LEU A 56 16.77 2.24 -0.77
N LYS A 57 16.25 1.02 -0.55
CA LYS A 57 17.06 -0.20 -0.60
C LYS A 57 17.63 -0.42 -1.99
N ILE A 58 16.85 -0.22 -3.02
CA ILE A 58 17.29 -0.37 -4.42
C ILE A 58 18.41 0.60 -4.71
N ILE A 59 18.27 1.86 -4.30
CA ILE A 59 19.28 2.90 -4.49
C ILE A 59 20.57 2.52 -3.73
N ALA A 60 20.45 2.10 -2.47
CA ALA A 60 21.57 1.73 -1.64
C ALA A 60 22.35 0.54 -2.20
N GLU A 61 21.67 -0.37 -2.88
CA GLU A 61 22.28 -1.54 -3.53
C GLU A 61 22.87 -1.24 -4.91
N GLY A 62 22.68 -0.02 -5.40
CA GLY A 62 23.17 0.38 -6.72
C GLY A 62 22.46 -0.32 -7.88
N ARG A 63 21.23 -0.80 -7.65
CA ARG A 63 20.48 -1.51 -8.69
C ARG A 63 19.72 -0.53 -9.58
N ASP A 64 19.54 -0.92 -10.83
CA ASP A 64 18.87 -0.08 -11.84
C ASP A 64 17.34 -0.34 -11.83
N PRO A 65 16.50 0.66 -11.48
CA PRO A 65 15.05 0.49 -11.45
C PRO A 65 14.44 0.12 -12.81
N ASN A 66 15.15 0.35 -13.91
CA ASN A 66 14.70 -0.02 -15.24
C ASN A 66 14.83 -1.51 -15.52
N LYS A 67 15.66 -2.20 -14.73
CA LYS A 67 16.04 -3.60 -14.98
C LYS A 67 15.52 -4.55 -13.91
N ILE A 68 14.82 -4.05 -12.91
CA ILE A 68 14.29 -4.85 -11.81
C ILE A 68 12.77 -4.91 -11.94
N LEU A 69 12.21 -6.11 -11.85
CA LEU A 69 10.76 -6.28 -11.83
C LEU A 69 10.21 -5.92 -10.45
N THR A 70 9.03 -5.34 -10.45
CA THR A 70 8.31 -4.97 -9.23
C THR A 70 8.19 -6.16 -8.27
N SER A 71 7.89 -7.36 -8.80
CA SER A 71 7.76 -8.57 -7.99
C SER A 71 9.04 -8.97 -7.26
N GLU A 72 10.20 -8.57 -7.76
CA GLU A 72 11.48 -8.92 -7.15
C GLU A 72 11.77 -8.14 -5.87
N VAL A 73 11.19 -6.96 -5.72
CA VAL A 73 11.52 -6.04 -4.62
C VAL A 73 10.34 -5.65 -3.75
N MET A 74 9.13 -6.01 -4.14
CA MET A 74 7.93 -5.65 -3.35
C MET A 74 7.99 -6.23 -1.94
N SER A 75 7.42 -5.50 -1.00
CA SER A 75 7.21 -6.00 0.37
C SER A 75 6.06 -6.98 0.38
N LYS A 76 6.25 -8.12 1.02
CA LYS A 76 5.25 -9.20 1.15
C LYS A 76 5.52 -10.02 2.40
N PRO A 77 4.52 -10.72 2.97
CA PRO A 77 3.13 -10.76 2.51
C PRO A 77 2.42 -9.43 2.70
N LEU A 78 1.38 -9.20 1.90
CA LEU A 78 0.58 -7.99 2.01
C LEU A 78 -0.39 -8.13 3.19
N VAL A 79 -0.33 -7.17 4.11
CA VAL A 79 -1.27 -7.12 5.25
C VAL A 79 -2.49 -6.32 4.80
N THR A 80 -3.67 -6.94 4.85
CA THR A 80 -4.92 -6.31 4.40
C THR A 80 -6.01 -6.49 5.44
N VAL A 81 -7.05 -5.66 5.35
CA VAL A 81 -8.29 -5.86 6.13
C VAL A 81 -9.48 -5.67 5.19
N GLY A 82 -10.65 -6.13 5.61
CA GLY A 82 -11.88 -5.89 4.88
C GLY A 82 -12.45 -4.50 5.18
N PRO A 83 -13.41 -4.03 4.36
CA PRO A 83 -14.00 -2.70 4.53
C PRO A 83 -14.82 -2.53 5.82
N ASP A 84 -15.25 -3.63 6.42
CA ASP A 84 -16.00 -3.61 7.67
C ASP A 84 -15.11 -3.64 8.92
N ALA A 85 -13.79 -3.70 8.74
CA ALA A 85 -12.87 -3.70 9.87
C ALA A 85 -12.98 -2.40 10.66
N PRO A 86 -13.02 -2.47 12.00
CA PRO A 86 -13.01 -1.24 12.81
C PRO A 86 -11.68 -0.50 12.63
N VAL A 87 -11.75 0.83 12.64
CA VAL A 87 -10.53 1.66 12.55
C VAL A 87 -9.55 1.29 13.67
N THR A 88 -10.06 0.93 14.85
CA THR A 88 -9.22 0.51 15.98
C THR A 88 -8.39 -0.73 15.66
N GLN A 89 -8.94 -1.66 14.87
CA GLN A 89 -8.21 -2.85 14.43
C GLN A 89 -7.04 -2.48 13.51
N VAL A 90 -7.26 -1.52 12.61
CA VAL A 90 -6.21 -1.04 11.70
C VAL A 90 -5.08 -0.38 12.48
N ILE A 91 -5.44 0.45 13.46
CA ILE A 91 -4.44 1.10 14.33
C ILE A 91 -3.61 0.06 15.07
N ALA A 92 -4.26 -0.98 15.60
CA ALA A 92 -3.57 -2.06 16.30
C ALA A 92 -2.61 -2.82 15.39
N LEU A 93 -3.04 -3.11 14.14
CA LEU A 93 -2.19 -3.78 13.15
C LEU A 93 -0.98 -2.91 12.75
N MET A 94 -1.18 -1.63 12.57
CA MET A 94 -0.09 -0.72 12.23
C MET A 94 0.98 -0.72 13.33
N LYS A 95 0.55 -0.71 14.58
CA LYS A 95 1.45 -0.74 15.74
C LYS A 95 2.15 -2.09 15.86
N GLU A 96 1.39 -3.18 15.78
CA GLU A 96 1.92 -4.54 15.94
C GLU A 96 2.95 -4.89 14.88
N LYS A 97 2.65 -4.54 13.62
CA LYS A 97 3.49 -4.91 12.48
C LYS A 97 4.44 -3.81 12.02
N ALA A 98 4.44 -2.67 12.71
CA ALA A 98 5.27 -1.50 12.37
C ALA A 98 5.07 -1.09 10.91
N ILE A 99 3.83 -1.03 10.46
CA ILE A 99 3.46 -0.62 9.11
C ILE A 99 2.57 0.62 9.17
N ARG A 100 2.57 1.40 8.10
CA ARG A 100 1.88 2.69 8.05
C ARG A 100 0.75 2.73 7.03
N ARG A 101 0.56 1.66 6.28
CA ARG A 101 -0.39 1.58 5.18
C ARG A 101 -1.01 0.20 5.17
N ILE A 102 -2.34 0.15 5.05
CA ILE A 102 -3.04 -1.13 4.98
C ILE A 102 -4.07 -1.05 3.86
N PRO A 103 -3.90 -1.85 2.80
CA PRO A 103 -4.89 -1.94 1.74
C PRO A 103 -6.17 -2.59 2.25
N ILE A 104 -7.30 -2.12 1.71
CA ILE A 104 -8.62 -2.64 2.04
C ILE A 104 -9.06 -3.53 0.89
N VAL A 105 -9.37 -4.79 1.21
CA VAL A 105 -9.69 -5.81 0.21
C VAL A 105 -11.02 -6.47 0.57
N LYS A 106 -11.91 -6.56 -0.41
CA LYS A 106 -13.19 -7.27 -0.27
C LYS A 106 -13.29 -8.29 -1.38
N GLU A 107 -13.48 -9.57 -1.02
CA GLU A 107 -13.62 -10.65 -1.99
C GLU A 107 -12.51 -10.64 -3.04
N ASN A 108 -11.27 -10.52 -2.57
CA ASN A 108 -10.05 -10.46 -3.38
C ASN A 108 -9.92 -9.20 -4.24
N LYS A 109 -10.80 -8.22 -4.08
CA LYS A 109 -10.73 -6.96 -4.83
C LYS A 109 -10.22 -5.84 -3.94
N LEU A 110 -9.24 -5.11 -4.47
CA LEU A 110 -8.71 -3.92 -3.80
C LEU A 110 -9.73 -2.79 -3.88
N THR A 111 -10.22 -2.32 -2.73
CA THR A 111 -11.26 -1.29 -2.67
C THR A 111 -10.77 0.05 -2.16
N GLY A 112 -9.68 0.07 -1.43
CA GLY A 112 -9.15 1.31 -0.88
C GLY A 112 -7.85 1.05 -0.14
N ILE A 113 -7.32 2.11 0.48
CA ILE A 113 -6.13 2.03 1.32
C ILE A 113 -6.31 2.98 2.50
N VAL A 114 -5.86 2.55 3.67
CA VAL A 114 -5.79 3.41 4.86
C VAL A 114 -4.33 3.60 5.23
N THR A 115 -3.93 4.85 5.39
CA THR A 115 -2.60 5.21 5.84
C THR A 115 -2.71 5.97 7.17
N GLU A 116 -1.57 6.21 7.83
CA GLU A 116 -1.53 7.05 9.02
C GLU A 116 -2.23 8.39 8.79
N LYS A 117 -2.12 8.93 7.58
CA LYS A 117 -2.70 10.22 7.20
C LYS A 117 -4.22 10.24 7.35
N GLU A 118 -4.92 9.20 6.84
CA GLU A 118 -6.38 9.12 6.98
C GLU A 118 -6.80 8.98 8.45
N ILE A 119 -6.03 8.22 9.23
CA ILE A 119 -6.31 8.04 10.64
C ILE A 119 -6.17 9.37 11.38
N ILE A 120 -5.06 10.08 11.17
CA ILE A 120 -4.79 11.36 11.84
C ILE A 120 -5.86 12.39 11.47
N ARG A 121 -6.25 12.47 10.21
CA ARG A 121 -7.30 13.39 9.75
C ARG A 121 -8.63 13.15 10.45
N ASN A 122 -8.92 11.91 10.82
CA ASN A 122 -10.19 11.54 11.42
C ASN A 122 -10.16 11.53 12.95
N LEU A 123 -9.04 11.88 13.56
CA LEU A 123 -8.96 12.10 15.02
C LEU A 123 -9.65 13.39 15.43
N LEU A 124 -9.76 14.32 14.52
CA LEU A 124 -10.37 15.62 14.76
C LEU A 124 -11.88 15.58 14.38
#